data_6366dcd47478c05e2ffb2be04f4b2bf8
#
_entry.id   6366dcd47478c05e2ffb2be04f4b2bf8
#
_cell.length_a   1.000
_cell.length_b   1.000
_cell.length_c   1.000
_cell.angle_alpha   90.00
_cell.angle_beta   90.00
_cell.angle_gamma   90.00
#
_symmetry.space_group_name_H-M   'P 1'
#
loop_
_entity.id
_entity.type
_entity.pdbx_description
1 polymer ?
#
loop_
_entity_poly.entity_id
_entity_poly.type
_entity_poly.pdbx_seq_one_letter_code
_entity_poly.pdbx_strand_id
1 'polypeptide(L)'
;MARKLVVAISELTDAQRQAIARDAAARGFAALFFDDVEAALPALADAEVVFGQDARLAQNAPKLRWLCSPFAGVDNLLAPGVFASPDALLSNSSGAYGVTIAEHIIMVALIMLRRQLDYAAIAARRGWQRGLAVRSIYASRVTLLGTGDIGRETALRLRAFSPSRLTGVNRGGRDESGLFDRVLPREALEEVLPETDILILSLPGTKETRGLLDKAKLALLPDGALLINVGRGSALNEAALERELRAGRLRAALDVFEHEPLPEDSPLWDCPNLLITPHVAGNMTLPHTVERIVALFLEDFANYCEGRPLKRLVEREKGY
;
A
#
# COMPACT_ATOMS: atom_id res chain seq x y z
N MET A 1 38.99 2.08 5.92
CA MET A 1 37.95 1.25 6.56
C MET A 1 36.90 0.92 5.51
N ALA A 2 36.30 -0.28 5.55
CA ALA A 2 35.20 -0.60 4.65
C ALA A 2 33.98 0.30 4.91
N ARG A 3 33.27 0.70 3.86
CA ARG A 3 31.98 1.40 3.97
C ARG A 3 30.99 0.50 4.68
N LYS A 4 30.05 1.03 5.44
CA LYS A 4 29.16 0.23 6.28
C LYS A 4 27.73 0.27 5.75
N LEU A 5 27.13 -0.92 5.58
CA LEU A 5 25.72 -1.15 5.35
C LEU A 5 25.12 -1.75 6.63
N VAL A 6 24.10 -1.12 7.21
CA VAL A 6 23.32 -1.65 8.32
C VAL A 6 21.96 -2.12 7.78
N VAL A 7 21.61 -3.37 8.06
CA VAL A 7 20.34 -4.00 7.68
C VAL A 7 19.58 -4.34 8.95
N ALA A 8 18.43 -3.71 9.16
CA ALA A 8 17.56 -3.89 10.33
C ALA A 8 16.18 -4.39 9.86
N ILE A 9 16.13 -5.67 9.46
CA ILE A 9 14.94 -6.36 8.95
C ILE A 9 14.96 -7.79 9.47
N SER A 10 13.98 -8.16 10.29
CA SER A 10 13.85 -9.49 10.92
C SER A 10 13.43 -10.59 9.95
N GLU A 11 12.64 -10.25 8.93
CA GLU A 11 11.99 -11.19 8.02
C GLU A 11 12.93 -11.81 6.97
N LEU A 12 14.19 -11.38 6.94
CA LEU A 12 15.17 -11.90 5.98
C LEU A 12 15.61 -13.31 6.34
N THR A 13 15.51 -14.21 5.36
CA THR A 13 16.10 -15.56 5.44
C THR A 13 17.63 -15.49 5.39
N ASP A 14 18.30 -16.55 5.86
CA ASP A 14 19.77 -16.68 5.78
C ASP A 14 20.28 -16.55 4.35
N ALA A 15 19.56 -17.11 3.38
CA ALA A 15 19.94 -17.01 1.97
C ALA A 15 19.91 -15.54 1.45
N GLN A 16 18.90 -14.76 1.86
CA GLN A 16 18.77 -13.35 1.50
C GLN A 16 19.84 -12.50 2.19
N ARG A 17 20.13 -12.74 3.49
CA ARG A 17 21.23 -12.11 4.22
C ARG A 17 22.56 -12.37 3.54
N GLN A 18 22.82 -13.62 3.15
CA GLN A 18 24.04 -14.00 2.42
C GLN A 18 24.12 -13.34 1.04
N ALA A 19 22.99 -13.20 0.32
CA ALA A 19 22.97 -12.52 -0.97
C ALA A 19 23.33 -11.03 -0.81
N ILE A 20 22.73 -10.34 0.15
CA ILE A 20 23.04 -8.94 0.48
C ILE A 20 24.51 -8.81 0.91
N ALA A 21 25.01 -9.69 1.78
CA ALA A 21 26.38 -9.64 2.27
C ALA A 21 27.40 -9.84 1.15
N ARG A 22 27.17 -10.76 0.22
CA ARG A 22 28.04 -11.00 -0.95
C ARG A 22 28.09 -9.79 -1.87
N ASP A 23 26.94 -9.22 -2.22
CA ASP A 23 26.87 -8.04 -3.08
C ASP A 23 27.53 -6.82 -2.40
N ALA A 24 27.28 -6.61 -1.12
CA ALA A 24 27.90 -5.56 -0.32
C ALA A 24 29.44 -5.70 -0.31
N ALA A 25 29.96 -6.88 -0.04
CA ALA A 25 31.41 -7.14 -0.01
C ALA A 25 32.05 -6.90 -1.38
N ALA A 26 31.41 -7.32 -2.46
CA ALA A 26 31.89 -7.08 -3.84
C ALA A 26 31.98 -5.58 -4.17
N ARG A 27 31.24 -4.71 -3.44
CA ARG A 27 31.20 -3.25 -3.62
C ARG A 27 31.95 -2.48 -2.52
N GLY A 28 32.73 -3.18 -1.71
CA GLY A 28 33.56 -2.57 -0.65
C GLY A 28 32.80 -2.17 0.61
N PHE A 29 31.63 -2.76 0.85
CA PHE A 29 30.86 -2.57 2.07
C PHE A 29 30.98 -3.76 3.02
N ALA A 30 30.97 -3.49 4.32
CA ALA A 30 30.72 -4.44 5.39
C ALA A 30 29.21 -4.39 5.74
N ALA A 31 28.48 -5.48 5.50
CA ALA A 31 27.07 -5.59 5.86
C ALA A 31 26.90 -6.15 7.27
N LEU A 32 26.14 -5.45 8.11
CA LEU A 32 25.78 -5.85 9.47
C LEU A 32 24.26 -6.05 9.53
N PHE A 33 23.83 -7.16 10.10
CA PHE A 33 22.42 -7.57 10.13
C PHE A 33 21.92 -7.57 11.57
N PHE A 34 20.73 -7.03 11.78
CA PHE A 34 20.05 -6.95 13.06
C PHE A 34 18.58 -7.31 12.90
N ASP A 35 18.02 -8.02 13.87
CA ASP A 35 16.61 -8.43 13.87
C ASP A 35 15.70 -7.38 14.48
N ASP A 36 16.28 -6.43 15.25
CA ASP A 36 15.56 -5.31 15.84
C ASP A 36 16.38 -4.02 15.77
N VAL A 37 15.68 -2.91 15.95
CA VAL A 37 16.26 -1.57 15.83
C VAL A 37 17.20 -1.27 17.00
N GLU A 38 16.89 -1.68 18.22
CA GLU A 38 17.71 -1.40 19.41
C GLU A 38 19.11 -2.01 19.26
N ALA A 39 19.18 -3.24 18.77
CA ALA A 39 20.45 -3.91 18.49
C ALA A 39 21.25 -3.21 17.38
N ALA A 40 20.57 -2.55 16.43
CA ALA A 40 21.23 -1.83 15.34
C ALA A 40 21.80 -0.47 15.74
N LEU A 41 21.24 0.22 16.76
CA LEU A 41 21.64 1.59 17.15
C LEU A 41 23.14 1.79 17.30
N PRO A 42 23.90 0.91 18.01
CA PRO A 42 25.35 1.10 18.19
C PRO A 42 26.15 1.05 16.87
N ALA A 43 25.61 0.42 15.83
CA ALA A 43 26.28 0.27 14.54
C ALA A 43 26.06 1.46 13.60
N LEU A 44 25.17 2.41 13.94
CA LEU A 44 24.74 3.49 13.03
C LEU A 44 25.72 4.66 12.96
N ALA A 45 26.57 4.87 13.97
CA ALA A 45 27.45 6.04 14.06
C ALA A 45 28.34 6.30 12.82
N ASP A 46 28.71 5.24 12.11
CA ASP A 46 29.51 5.29 10.88
C ASP A 46 28.84 4.56 9.70
N ALA A 47 27.54 4.29 9.80
CA ALA A 47 26.76 3.71 8.72
C ALA A 47 26.58 4.70 7.57
N GLU A 48 26.91 4.25 6.37
CA GLU A 48 26.71 5.01 5.14
C GLU A 48 25.38 4.68 4.47
N VAL A 49 24.99 3.41 4.50
CA VAL A 49 23.73 2.91 3.95
C VAL A 49 22.98 2.17 5.06
N VAL A 50 21.68 2.43 5.14
CA VAL A 50 20.78 1.72 6.05
C VAL A 50 19.62 1.13 5.26
N PHE A 51 19.31 -0.15 5.51
CA PHE A 51 18.12 -0.83 4.98
C PHE A 51 17.19 -1.19 6.14
N GLY A 52 16.14 -0.41 6.31
CA GLY A 52 15.21 -0.52 7.43
C GLY A 52 14.14 0.58 7.42
N GLN A 53 13.17 0.50 8.33
CA GLN A 53 11.96 1.35 8.32
C GLN A 53 11.85 2.29 9.52
N ASP A 54 12.49 2.02 10.65
CA ASP A 54 12.30 2.82 11.85
C ASP A 54 13.01 4.18 11.74
N ALA A 55 12.32 5.26 12.09
CA ALA A 55 12.88 6.61 12.05
C ALA A 55 14.16 6.77 12.91
N ARG A 56 14.29 6.01 14.01
CA ARG A 56 15.47 6.01 14.87
C ARG A 56 16.74 5.58 14.13
N LEU A 57 16.61 4.77 13.09
CA LEU A 57 17.75 4.37 12.24
C LEU A 57 18.36 5.59 11.53
N ALA A 58 17.53 6.50 11.01
CA ALA A 58 18.00 7.72 10.36
C ALA A 58 18.44 8.79 11.38
N GLN A 59 17.77 8.87 12.54
CA GLN A 59 18.08 9.81 13.61
C GLN A 59 19.46 9.56 14.23
N ASN A 60 19.90 8.30 14.30
CA ASN A 60 21.15 7.90 14.93
C ASN A 60 22.30 7.64 13.94
N ALA A 61 22.11 7.94 12.66
CA ALA A 61 23.11 7.73 11.61
C ALA A 61 23.65 9.06 11.05
N PRO A 62 24.59 9.76 11.73
CA PRO A 62 25.08 11.08 11.32
C PRO A 62 25.88 11.07 10.00
N LYS A 63 26.37 9.90 9.57
CA LYS A 63 27.08 9.71 8.31
C LYS A 63 26.25 9.07 7.20
N LEU A 64 24.94 8.94 7.44
CA LEU A 64 24.02 8.34 6.49
C LEU A 64 24.02 9.10 5.16
N ARG A 65 24.17 8.36 4.08
CA ARG A 65 24.02 8.87 2.72
C ARG A 65 22.78 8.33 2.02
N TRP A 66 22.32 7.14 2.41
CA TRP A 66 21.12 6.54 1.85
C TRP A 66 20.42 5.62 2.85
N LEU A 67 19.13 5.85 3.04
CA LEU A 67 18.19 4.95 3.72
C LEU A 67 17.25 4.34 2.69
N CYS A 68 17.20 3.01 2.64
CA CYS A 68 16.22 2.26 1.88
C CYS A 68 15.15 1.71 2.83
N SER A 69 13.89 2.03 2.59
CA SER A 69 12.78 1.44 3.31
C SER A 69 12.36 0.11 2.67
N PRO A 70 12.15 -0.97 3.45
CA PRO A 70 11.55 -2.20 2.95
C PRO A 70 10.07 -2.02 2.59
N PHE A 71 9.40 -0.97 3.06
CA PHE A 71 8.00 -0.68 2.72
C PHE A 71 7.87 0.30 1.56
N ALA A 72 6.71 0.29 0.91
CA ALA A 72 6.36 1.27 -0.11
C ALA A 72 5.95 2.62 0.52
N GLY A 73 5.25 2.59 1.65
CA GLY A 73 4.90 3.78 2.43
C GLY A 73 6.06 4.20 3.34
N VAL A 74 6.37 5.51 3.34
CA VAL A 74 7.48 6.09 4.10
C VAL A 74 7.05 7.30 4.93
N ASP A 75 5.76 7.44 5.21
CA ASP A 75 5.17 8.60 5.88
C ASP A 75 5.88 8.94 7.21
N ASN A 76 6.24 7.92 7.99
CA ASN A 76 6.98 8.04 9.26
C ASN A 76 8.43 8.54 9.09
N LEU A 77 9.00 8.44 7.90
CA LEU A 77 10.36 8.90 7.58
C LEU A 77 10.40 10.32 7.01
N LEU A 78 9.23 10.91 6.71
CA LEU A 78 9.14 12.24 6.10
C LEU A 78 9.00 13.39 7.12
N ALA A 79 8.81 13.08 8.39
CA ALA A 79 8.67 14.08 9.43
C ALA A 79 9.97 14.94 9.57
N PRO A 80 9.86 16.25 9.82
CA PRO A 80 11.01 17.09 10.04
C PRO A 80 11.90 16.56 11.17
N GLY A 81 13.22 16.58 10.97
CA GLY A 81 14.19 16.15 11.99
C GLY A 81 14.41 14.65 12.10
N VAL A 82 13.78 13.83 11.28
CA VAL A 82 14.02 12.37 11.26
C VAL A 82 15.43 12.03 10.79
N PHE A 83 16.00 12.77 9.86
CA PHE A 83 17.34 12.49 9.35
C PHE A 83 18.40 13.33 10.07
N ALA A 84 19.33 12.67 10.77
CA ALA A 84 20.54 13.31 11.31
C ALA A 84 21.42 13.88 10.19
N SER A 85 21.40 13.27 9.01
CA SER A 85 22.04 13.74 7.77
C SER A 85 20.96 14.24 6.81
N PRO A 86 20.73 15.57 6.68
CA PRO A 86 19.64 16.11 5.86
C PRO A 86 19.73 15.76 4.37
N ASP A 87 20.93 15.62 3.85
CA ASP A 87 21.21 15.32 2.45
C ASP A 87 21.13 13.82 2.11
N ALA A 88 20.86 12.96 3.11
CA ALA A 88 20.75 11.53 2.86
C ALA A 88 19.57 11.23 1.93
N LEU A 89 19.80 10.35 0.95
CA LEU A 89 18.77 9.86 0.06
C LEU A 89 17.80 8.96 0.83
N LEU A 90 16.53 8.97 0.42
CA LEU A 90 15.50 8.05 0.88
C LEU A 90 14.94 7.31 -0.34
N SER A 91 14.93 5.99 -0.31
CA SER A 91 14.20 5.17 -1.28
C SER A 91 13.25 4.22 -0.57
N ASN A 92 12.31 3.66 -1.33
CA ASN A 92 11.30 2.73 -0.82
C ASN A 92 11.24 1.45 -1.65
N SER A 93 10.39 0.50 -1.26
CA SER A 93 10.19 -0.76 -1.98
C SER A 93 8.90 -0.77 -2.82
N SER A 94 8.58 0.38 -3.46
CA SER A 94 7.49 0.42 -4.44
C SER A 94 7.75 -0.58 -5.57
N GLY A 95 6.75 -1.43 -5.87
CA GLY A 95 6.87 -2.54 -6.82
C GLY A 95 7.10 -3.92 -6.18
N ALA A 96 7.10 -4.00 -4.84
CA ALA A 96 7.22 -5.28 -4.13
C ALA A 96 5.88 -5.86 -3.65
N TYR A 97 4.88 -5.02 -3.48
CA TYR A 97 3.64 -5.36 -2.78
C TYR A 97 2.44 -5.61 -3.68
N GLY A 98 2.57 -5.37 -4.98
CA GLY A 98 1.45 -5.42 -5.92
C GLY A 98 0.68 -6.73 -5.90
N VAL A 99 1.39 -7.88 -5.89
CA VAL A 99 0.79 -9.22 -5.87
C VAL A 99 -0.02 -9.43 -4.59
N THR A 100 0.61 -9.22 -3.43
CA THR A 100 0.00 -9.48 -2.12
C THR A 100 -1.25 -8.61 -1.90
N ILE A 101 -1.13 -7.32 -2.19
CA ILE A 101 -2.24 -6.38 -2.01
C ILE A 101 -3.36 -6.66 -3.04
N ALA A 102 -3.03 -7.02 -4.28
CA ALA A 102 -4.04 -7.35 -5.28
C ALA A 102 -4.85 -8.59 -4.88
N GLU A 103 -4.23 -9.61 -4.30
CA GLU A 103 -4.93 -10.77 -3.77
C GLU A 103 -5.84 -10.41 -2.60
N HIS A 104 -5.38 -9.54 -1.69
CA HIS A 104 -6.21 -9.00 -0.62
C HIS A 104 -7.43 -8.24 -1.18
N ILE A 105 -7.25 -7.38 -2.18
CA ILE A 105 -8.35 -6.64 -2.84
C ILE A 105 -9.39 -7.62 -3.41
N ILE A 106 -8.96 -8.65 -4.13
CA ILE A 106 -9.87 -9.67 -4.70
C ILE A 106 -10.61 -10.42 -3.58
N MET A 107 -9.90 -10.81 -2.54
CA MET A 107 -10.49 -11.49 -1.37
C MET A 107 -11.60 -10.65 -0.75
N VAL A 108 -11.31 -9.40 -0.36
CA VAL A 108 -12.30 -8.55 0.31
C VAL A 108 -13.45 -8.17 -0.63
N ALA A 109 -13.20 -8.00 -1.93
CA ALA A 109 -14.24 -7.77 -2.92
C ALA A 109 -15.23 -8.95 -2.97
N LEU A 110 -14.73 -10.19 -3.04
CA LEU A 110 -15.55 -11.38 -3.05
C LEU A 110 -16.31 -11.58 -1.74
N ILE A 111 -15.67 -11.36 -0.58
CA ILE A 111 -16.32 -11.41 0.74
C ILE A 111 -17.53 -10.47 0.77
N MET A 112 -17.34 -9.21 0.37
CA MET A 112 -18.38 -8.19 0.43
C MET A 112 -19.49 -8.41 -0.61
N LEU A 113 -19.14 -8.72 -1.85
CA LEU A 113 -20.12 -8.96 -2.93
C LEU A 113 -20.95 -10.22 -2.71
N ARG A 114 -20.35 -11.28 -2.16
CA ARG A 114 -21.00 -12.57 -1.90
C ARG A 114 -21.65 -12.64 -0.52
N ARG A 115 -21.70 -11.55 0.24
CA ARG A 115 -22.33 -11.50 1.57
C ARG A 115 -21.75 -12.52 2.57
N GLN A 116 -20.44 -12.80 2.48
CA GLN A 116 -19.82 -13.84 3.30
C GLN A 116 -19.90 -13.55 4.79
N LEU A 117 -19.82 -12.27 5.20
CA LEU A 117 -19.96 -11.88 6.62
C LEU A 117 -21.36 -12.21 7.16
N ASP A 118 -22.42 -11.96 6.36
CA ASP A 118 -23.79 -12.29 6.74
C ASP A 118 -23.97 -13.82 6.87
N TYR A 119 -23.45 -14.58 5.90
CA TYR A 119 -23.54 -16.05 5.95
C TYR A 119 -22.73 -16.61 7.12
N ALA A 120 -21.57 -16.05 7.44
CA ALA A 120 -20.78 -16.45 8.60
C ALA A 120 -21.56 -16.18 9.92
N ALA A 121 -22.21 -15.02 10.05
CA ALA A 121 -23.05 -14.70 11.21
C ALA A 121 -24.27 -15.63 11.31
N ILE A 122 -24.89 -16.01 10.19
CA ILE A 122 -25.98 -16.99 10.15
C ILE A 122 -25.47 -18.36 10.62
N ALA A 123 -24.34 -18.81 10.09
CA ALA A 123 -23.74 -20.09 10.45
C ALA A 123 -23.32 -20.15 11.94
N ALA A 124 -22.77 -19.06 12.48
CA ALA A 124 -22.38 -18.98 13.89
C ALA A 124 -23.55 -19.23 14.87
N ARG A 125 -24.77 -18.85 14.49
CA ARG A 125 -26.00 -19.15 15.25
C ARG A 125 -26.70 -20.43 14.81
N ARG A 126 -26.02 -21.31 14.07
CA ARG A 126 -26.53 -22.59 13.51
C ARG A 126 -27.74 -22.40 12.59
N GLY A 127 -27.87 -21.21 11.96
CA GLY A 127 -28.92 -20.91 10.99
C GLY A 127 -28.60 -21.52 9.63
N TRP A 128 -29.68 -21.83 8.86
CA TRP A 128 -29.62 -22.30 7.48
C TRP A 128 -30.52 -21.41 6.62
N GLN A 129 -29.95 -20.29 6.15
CA GLN A 129 -30.67 -19.32 5.34
C GLN A 129 -30.13 -19.31 3.90
N ARG A 130 -31.03 -19.26 2.92
CA ARG A 130 -30.72 -19.13 1.50
C ARG A 130 -31.23 -17.78 0.98
N GLY A 131 -30.73 -17.37 -0.21
CA GLY A 131 -31.34 -16.30 -0.98
C GLY A 131 -30.98 -14.87 -0.56
N LEU A 132 -29.85 -14.65 0.12
CA LEU A 132 -29.31 -13.30 0.27
C LEU A 132 -28.96 -12.75 -1.11
N ALA A 133 -29.38 -11.51 -1.41
CA ALA A 133 -29.04 -10.85 -2.65
C ALA A 133 -27.53 -10.61 -2.72
N VAL A 134 -26.86 -11.24 -3.67
CA VAL A 134 -25.42 -11.14 -3.92
C VAL A 134 -25.13 -10.36 -5.18
N ARG A 135 -23.92 -9.83 -5.29
CA ARG A 135 -23.37 -9.20 -6.49
C ARG A 135 -22.14 -9.96 -6.98
N SER A 136 -21.60 -9.56 -8.12
CA SER A 136 -20.45 -10.20 -8.75
C SER A 136 -19.48 -9.15 -9.31
N ILE A 137 -18.21 -9.50 -9.43
CA ILE A 137 -17.25 -8.73 -10.24
C ILE A 137 -17.59 -8.89 -11.74
N TYR A 138 -18.12 -10.06 -12.13
CA TYR A 138 -18.58 -10.30 -13.49
C TYR A 138 -19.59 -9.25 -13.94
N ALA A 139 -19.35 -8.68 -15.11
CA ALA A 139 -20.17 -7.64 -15.73
C ALA A 139 -20.28 -6.32 -14.90
N SER A 140 -19.54 -6.16 -13.80
CA SER A 140 -19.48 -4.91 -13.05
C SER A 140 -18.56 -3.87 -13.72
N ARG A 141 -18.78 -2.59 -13.42
CA ARG A 141 -17.91 -1.48 -13.79
C ARG A 141 -16.95 -1.21 -12.63
N VAL A 142 -15.68 -1.48 -12.85
CA VAL A 142 -14.64 -1.33 -11.80
C VAL A 142 -13.77 -0.12 -12.10
N THR A 143 -13.57 0.72 -11.11
CA THR A 143 -12.68 1.88 -11.19
C THR A 143 -11.55 1.73 -10.17
N LEU A 144 -10.28 1.85 -10.63
CA LEU A 144 -9.09 1.87 -9.79
C LEU A 144 -8.52 3.29 -9.71
N LEU A 145 -8.47 3.85 -8.52
CA LEU A 145 -7.73 5.07 -8.25
C LEU A 145 -6.27 4.71 -7.92
N GLY A 146 -5.39 4.99 -8.87
CA GLY A 146 -4.01 4.55 -8.88
C GLY A 146 -3.79 3.37 -9.84
N THR A 147 -2.96 3.59 -10.88
CA THR A 147 -2.58 2.59 -11.90
C THR A 147 -1.10 2.19 -11.78
N GLY A 148 -0.52 2.36 -10.58
CA GLY A 148 0.83 1.91 -10.25
C GLY A 148 0.93 0.39 -10.11
N ASP A 149 1.93 -0.10 -9.40
CA ASP A 149 2.18 -1.53 -9.17
C ASP A 149 0.93 -2.27 -8.65
N ILE A 150 0.34 -1.79 -7.54
CA ILE A 150 -0.88 -2.38 -6.96
C ILE A 150 -2.05 -2.34 -7.96
N GLY A 151 -2.25 -1.19 -8.62
CA GLY A 151 -3.34 -1.04 -9.59
C GLY A 151 -3.21 -2.00 -10.77
N ARG A 152 -2.00 -2.19 -11.31
CA ARG A 152 -1.73 -3.12 -12.43
C ARG A 152 -1.93 -4.57 -12.02
N GLU A 153 -1.37 -4.98 -10.90
CA GLU A 153 -1.54 -6.35 -10.38
C GLU A 153 -3.01 -6.66 -10.06
N THR A 154 -3.75 -5.66 -9.56
CA THR A 154 -5.20 -5.78 -9.34
C THR A 154 -5.95 -5.88 -10.66
N ALA A 155 -5.65 -5.02 -11.63
CA ALA A 155 -6.28 -5.02 -12.94
C ALA A 155 -6.07 -6.35 -13.67
N LEU A 156 -4.84 -6.88 -13.63
CA LEU A 156 -4.50 -8.18 -14.21
C LEU A 156 -5.39 -9.30 -13.67
N ARG A 157 -5.61 -9.34 -12.35
CA ARG A 157 -6.45 -10.36 -11.70
C ARG A 157 -7.92 -10.14 -11.96
N LEU A 158 -8.38 -8.90 -11.95
CA LEU A 158 -9.78 -8.56 -12.23
C LEU A 158 -10.21 -8.95 -13.63
N ARG A 159 -9.32 -8.95 -14.63
CA ARG A 159 -9.63 -9.40 -16.00
C ARG A 159 -10.16 -10.83 -16.05
N ALA A 160 -9.67 -11.72 -15.19
CA ALA A 160 -10.17 -13.09 -15.10
C ALA A 160 -11.64 -13.20 -14.65
N PHE A 161 -12.16 -12.18 -13.97
CA PHE A 161 -13.57 -12.09 -13.54
C PHE A 161 -14.50 -11.45 -14.58
N SER A 162 -13.99 -11.03 -15.73
CA SER A 162 -14.74 -10.44 -16.84
C SER A 162 -15.65 -9.26 -16.41
N PRO A 163 -15.10 -8.20 -15.80
CA PRO A 163 -15.85 -6.98 -15.56
C PRO A 163 -16.31 -6.38 -16.91
N SER A 164 -17.44 -5.67 -16.92
CA SER A 164 -17.90 -5.01 -18.16
C SER A 164 -17.03 -3.85 -18.56
N ARG A 165 -16.37 -3.21 -17.59
CA ARG A 165 -15.39 -2.14 -17.81
C ARG A 165 -14.42 -2.03 -16.64
N LEU A 166 -13.13 -1.86 -16.97
CA LEU A 166 -12.06 -1.61 -16.03
C LEU A 166 -11.44 -0.25 -16.33
N THR A 167 -11.74 0.74 -15.49
CA THR A 167 -11.25 2.12 -15.63
C THR A 167 -10.12 2.36 -14.64
N GLY A 168 -9.00 2.90 -15.13
CA GLY A 168 -7.95 3.45 -14.29
C GLY A 168 -8.11 4.96 -14.14
N VAL A 169 -7.76 5.52 -12.98
CA VAL A 169 -7.64 6.96 -12.76
C VAL A 169 -6.27 7.23 -12.16
N ASN A 170 -5.49 8.09 -12.80
CA ASN A 170 -4.18 8.51 -12.29
C ASN A 170 -3.94 10.00 -12.59
N ARG A 171 -2.78 10.52 -12.21
CA ARG A 171 -2.43 11.93 -12.39
C ARG A 171 -2.41 12.35 -13.87
N GLY A 172 -1.88 11.50 -14.75
CA GLY A 172 -1.61 11.84 -16.15
C GLY A 172 -2.67 11.38 -17.14
N GLY A 173 -3.67 10.60 -16.71
CA GLY A 173 -4.68 10.03 -17.61
C GLY A 173 -4.11 9.04 -18.62
N ARG A 174 -2.96 8.42 -18.35
CA ARG A 174 -2.28 7.49 -19.26
C ARG A 174 -1.78 6.26 -18.51
N ASP A 175 -1.81 5.13 -19.18
CA ASP A 175 -1.21 3.88 -18.73
C ASP A 175 -0.81 3.06 -19.96
N GLU A 176 0.42 2.54 -19.94
CA GLU A 176 0.99 1.78 -21.06
C GLU A 176 0.84 0.27 -20.86
N SER A 177 0.24 -0.17 -19.76
CA SER A 177 0.13 -1.61 -19.44
C SER A 177 -0.84 -2.36 -20.35
N GLY A 178 -1.80 -1.67 -20.96
CA GLY A 178 -2.88 -2.27 -21.73
C GLY A 178 -3.89 -3.07 -20.89
N LEU A 179 -3.82 -2.95 -19.56
CA LEU A 179 -4.69 -3.69 -18.63
C LEU A 179 -6.06 -3.03 -18.40
N PHE A 180 -6.18 -1.73 -18.69
CA PHE A 180 -7.41 -0.95 -18.50
C PHE A 180 -8.14 -0.74 -19.85
N ASP A 181 -9.47 -0.70 -19.82
CA ASP A 181 -10.26 -0.35 -21.02
C ASP A 181 -10.14 1.15 -21.33
N ARG A 182 -9.97 1.95 -20.26
CA ARG A 182 -9.65 3.38 -20.35
C ARG A 182 -8.88 3.83 -19.12
N VAL A 183 -8.05 4.86 -19.29
CA VAL A 183 -7.40 5.55 -18.17
C VAL A 183 -7.71 7.04 -18.28
N LEU A 184 -8.15 7.62 -17.18
CA LEU A 184 -8.58 9.02 -17.10
C LEU A 184 -7.66 9.80 -16.14
N PRO A 185 -7.50 11.10 -16.35
CA PRO A 185 -6.84 11.96 -15.40
C PRO A 185 -7.71 12.14 -14.14
N ARG A 186 -7.07 12.48 -13.02
CA ARG A 186 -7.74 12.64 -11.73
C ARG A 186 -8.90 13.64 -11.76
N GLU A 187 -8.79 14.66 -12.59
CA GLU A 187 -9.79 15.72 -12.76
C GLU A 187 -11.11 15.19 -13.31
N ALA A 188 -11.10 14.05 -14.01
CA ALA A 188 -12.29 13.37 -14.52
C ALA A 188 -12.93 12.41 -13.50
N LEU A 189 -12.50 12.43 -12.22
CA LEU A 189 -13.01 11.50 -11.20
C LEU A 189 -14.53 11.63 -11.02
N GLU A 190 -15.08 12.84 -10.99
CA GLU A 190 -16.52 13.07 -10.80
C GLU A 190 -17.36 12.54 -11.97
N GLU A 191 -16.80 12.46 -13.17
CA GLU A 191 -17.47 11.91 -14.35
C GLU A 191 -17.56 10.38 -14.30
N VAL A 192 -16.59 9.72 -13.65
CA VAL A 192 -16.52 8.24 -13.62
C VAL A 192 -17.23 7.62 -12.42
N LEU A 193 -17.35 8.34 -11.30
CA LEU A 193 -17.96 7.83 -10.08
C LEU A 193 -19.41 7.34 -10.27
N PRO A 194 -20.31 8.04 -11.00
CA PRO A 194 -21.69 7.56 -11.26
C PRO A 194 -21.75 6.24 -12.02
N GLU A 195 -20.70 5.89 -12.73
CA GLU A 195 -20.60 4.66 -13.52
C GLU A 195 -19.79 3.56 -12.81
N THR A 196 -19.52 3.68 -11.49
CA THR A 196 -18.60 2.79 -10.77
C THR A 196 -19.37 1.89 -9.79
N ASP A 197 -19.39 0.59 -10.06
CA ASP A 197 -19.99 -0.41 -9.16
C ASP A 197 -19.00 -0.86 -8.07
N ILE A 198 -17.68 -0.88 -8.39
CA ILE A 198 -16.61 -1.20 -7.46
C ILE A 198 -15.52 -0.14 -7.61
N LEU A 199 -15.26 0.61 -6.54
CA LEU A 199 -14.21 1.62 -6.46
C LEU A 199 -13.06 1.10 -5.60
N ILE A 200 -11.85 1.07 -6.15
CA ILE A 200 -10.66 0.59 -5.46
C ILE A 200 -9.64 1.72 -5.37
N LEU A 201 -9.15 2.01 -4.15
CA LEU A 201 -8.14 3.02 -3.88
C LEU A 201 -6.81 2.36 -3.55
N SER A 202 -5.76 2.71 -4.32
CA SER A 202 -4.37 2.34 -4.08
C SER A 202 -3.45 3.56 -4.23
N LEU A 203 -3.87 4.69 -3.68
CA LEU A 203 -3.20 5.98 -3.79
C LEU A 203 -2.18 6.18 -2.66
N PRO A 204 -1.04 6.85 -2.92
CA PRO A 204 -0.14 7.30 -1.86
C PRO A 204 -0.77 8.44 -1.03
N GLY A 205 -0.26 8.65 0.19
CA GLY A 205 -0.66 9.76 1.06
C GLY A 205 0.07 11.04 0.68
N THR A 206 -0.54 11.88 -0.13
CA THR A 206 0.00 13.17 -0.56
C THR A 206 -0.97 14.31 -0.28
N LYS A 207 -0.50 15.55 -0.42
CA LYS A 207 -1.38 16.72 -0.30
C LYS A 207 -2.54 16.67 -1.30
N GLU A 208 -2.28 16.17 -2.51
CA GLU A 208 -3.26 16.08 -3.60
C GLU A 208 -4.26 14.94 -3.44
N THR A 209 -3.93 13.90 -2.68
CA THR A 209 -4.81 12.75 -2.46
C THR A 209 -5.57 12.83 -1.14
N ARG A 210 -5.14 13.69 -0.20
CA ARG A 210 -5.84 13.90 1.08
C ARG A 210 -7.24 14.44 0.84
N GLY A 211 -8.25 13.75 1.42
CA GLY A 211 -9.66 14.11 1.28
C GLY A 211 -10.20 14.01 -0.15
N LEU A 212 -9.52 13.25 -1.03
CA LEU A 212 -9.91 13.13 -2.44
C LEU A 212 -11.36 12.64 -2.59
N LEU A 213 -11.77 11.66 -1.77
CA LEU A 213 -13.16 11.18 -1.70
C LEU A 213 -13.88 11.87 -0.54
N ASP A 214 -14.35 13.06 -0.80
CA ASP A 214 -15.19 13.85 0.10
C ASP A 214 -16.67 13.42 0.06
N LYS A 215 -17.52 14.08 0.84
CA LYS A 215 -18.96 13.82 0.90
C LYS A 215 -19.62 13.91 -0.49
N ALA A 216 -19.26 14.91 -1.29
CA ALA A 216 -19.88 15.16 -2.59
C ALA A 216 -19.55 13.99 -3.56
N LYS A 217 -18.29 13.57 -3.59
CA LYS A 217 -17.85 12.47 -4.45
C LYS A 217 -18.40 11.11 -4.01
N LEU A 218 -18.50 10.85 -2.71
CA LEU A 218 -19.15 9.63 -2.20
C LEU A 218 -20.64 9.57 -2.61
N ALA A 219 -21.32 10.72 -2.64
CA ALA A 219 -22.71 10.78 -3.07
C ALA A 219 -22.90 10.49 -4.58
N LEU A 220 -21.86 10.64 -5.41
CA LEU A 220 -21.91 10.30 -6.84
C LEU A 220 -21.89 8.78 -7.10
N LEU A 221 -21.40 7.99 -6.16
CA LEU A 221 -21.37 6.53 -6.33
C LEU A 221 -22.82 5.98 -6.38
N PRO A 222 -23.12 5.00 -7.23
CA PRO A 222 -24.45 4.39 -7.28
C PRO A 222 -24.77 3.58 -6.01
N ASP A 223 -26.05 3.42 -5.74
CA ASP A 223 -26.52 2.63 -4.61
C ASP A 223 -26.01 1.19 -4.67
N GLY A 224 -25.47 0.73 -3.54
CA GLY A 224 -24.87 -0.57 -3.38
C GLY A 224 -23.45 -0.67 -3.96
N ALA A 225 -22.82 0.42 -4.39
CA ALA A 225 -21.42 0.38 -4.79
C ALA A 225 -20.52 -0.09 -3.64
N LEU A 226 -19.46 -0.80 -4.01
CA LEU A 226 -18.43 -1.27 -3.09
C LEU A 226 -17.19 -0.38 -3.18
N LEU A 227 -16.78 0.21 -2.06
CA LEU A 227 -15.54 0.96 -1.93
C LEU A 227 -14.49 0.10 -1.22
N ILE A 228 -13.29 -0.01 -1.78
CA ILE A 228 -12.15 -0.72 -1.18
C ILE A 228 -10.99 0.26 -1.06
N ASN A 229 -10.42 0.41 0.13
CA ASN A 229 -9.25 1.25 0.34
C ASN A 229 -8.10 0.45 0.94
N VAL A 230 -7.01 0.32 0.17
CA VAL A 230 -5.74 -0.30 0.56
C VAL A 230 -4.56 0.67 0.39
N GLY A 231 -4.84 1.94 0.10
CA GLY A 231 -3.83 2.98 -0.10
C GLY A 231 -3.50 3.72 1.18
N ARG A 232 -4.25 4.79 1.46
CA ARG A 232 -4.15 5.58 2.69
C ARG A 232 -5.52 6.03 3.15
N GLY A 233 -5.78 5.97 4.46
CA GLY A 233 -7.04 6.40 5.07
C GLY A 233 -7.32 7.88 4.80
N SER A 234 -6.28 8.71 4.82
CA SER A 234 -6.40 10.15 4.57
C SER A 234 -6.99 10.55 3.20
N ALA A 235 -7.08 9.62 2.24
CA ALA A 235 -7.72 9.88 0.94
C ALA A 235 -9.26 9.92 1.01
N LEU A 236 -9.84 9.45 2.12
CA LEU A 236 -11.26 9.24 2.31
C LEU A 236 -11.79 10.09 3.46
N ASN A 237 -12.95 10.73 3.29
CA ASN A 237 -13.68 11.33 4.40
C ASN A 237 -14.46 10.23 5.14
N GLU A 238 -13.90 9.70 6.23
CA GLU A 238 -14.46 8.58 7.00
C GLU A 238 -15.85 8.90 7.58
N ALA A 239 -16.06 10.13 8.09
CA ALA A 239 -17.36 10.54 8.63
C ALA A 239 -18.45 10.65 7.54
N ALA A 240 -18.08 10.97 6.32
CA ALA A 240 -19.02 10.94 5.21
C ALA A 240 -19.32 9.50 4.76
N LEU A 241 -18.30 8.62 4.71
CA LEU A 241 -18.50 7.21 4.40
C LEU A 241 -19.38 6.53 5.47
N GLU A 242 -19.15 6.77 6.76
CA GLU A 242 -19.97 6.23 7.85
C GLU A 242 -21.47 6.49 7.61
N ARG A 243 -21.83 7.71 7.23
CA ARG A 243 -23.24 8.06 6.92
C ARG A 243 -23.82 7.23 5.80
N GLU A 244 -23.04 7.03 4.73
CA GLU A 244 -23.44 6.22 3.56
C GLU A 244 -23.59 4.73 3.91
N LEU A 245 -22.72 4.22 4.78
CA LEU A 245 -22.77 2.84 5.27
C LEU A 245 -24.01 2.62 6.17
N ARG A 246 -24.26 3.53 7.12
CA ARG A 246 -25.45 3.46 8.01
C ARG A 246 -26.75 3.62 7.25
N ALA A 247 -26.79 4.43 6.21
CA ALA A 247 -27.92 4.53 5.29
C ALA A 247 -28.10 3.27 4.42
N GLY A 248 -27.17 2.33 4.44
CA GLY A 248 -27.21 1.13 3.60
C GLY A 248 -26.97 1.38 2.11
N ARG A 249 -26.58 2.61 1.74
CA ARG A 249 -26.38 3.02 0.34
C ARG A 249 -25.07 2.46 -0.22
N LEU A 250 -23.97 2.50 0.54
CA LEU A 250 -22.67 1.96 0.14
C LEU A 250 -22.27 0.74 0.98
N ARG A 251 -21.27 0.04 0.48
CA ARG A 251 -20.51 -1.01 1.18
C ARG A 251 -19.05 -0.65 1.14
N ALA A 252 -18.27 -1.05 2.13
CA ALA A 252 -16.84 -0.78 2.10
C ALA A 252 -16.01 -1.94 2.67
N ALA A 253 -14.74 -2.02 2.22
CA ALA A 253 -13.68 -2.79 2.84
C ALA A 253 -12.47 -1.85 3.00
N LEU A 254 -12.07 -1.61 4.23
CA LEU A 254 -10.99 -0.68 4.56
C LEU A 254 -9.86 -1.44 5.25
N ASP A 255 -8.67 -1.35 4.67
CA ASP A 255 -7.43 -1.86 5.29
C ASP A 255 -6.64 -0.74 5.97
N VAL A 256 -6.96 0.52 5.63
CA VAL A 256 -6.28 1.72 6.11
C VAL A 256 -7.26 2.78 6.59
N PHE A 257 -6.85 3.56 7.62
CA PHE A 257 -7.66 4.57 8.29
C PHE A 257 -6.91 5.89 8.41
N GLU A 258 -7.63 6.98 8.64
CA GLU A 258 -7.02 8.30 8.86
C GLU A 258 -6.17 8.32 10.13
N HIS A 259 -6.64 7.61 11.17
CA HIS A 259 -5.91 7.39 12.40
C HIS A 259 -5.70 5.88 12.62
N GLU A 260 -4.45 5.46 12.72
CA GLU A 260 -4.05 4.08 12.96
C GLU A 260 -3.15 3.98 14.21
N PRO A 261 -3.45 3.03 15.12
CA PRO A 261 -4.57 2.07 15.11
C PRO A 261 -5.93 2.78 15.16
N LEU A 262 -6.97 2.16 14.51
CA LEU A 262 -8.33 2.69 14.57
C LEU A 262 -8.78 2.79 16.05
N PRO A 263 -9.18 3.99 16.53
CA PRO A 263 -9.60 4.18 17.92
C PRO A 263 -10.73 3.24 18.34
N GLU A 264 -10.70 2.76 19.59
CA GLU A 264 -11.68 1.81 20.11
C GLU A 264 -13.12 2.37 20.12
N ASP A 265 -13.27 3.70 20.24
CA ASP A 265 -14.54 4.43 20.20
C ASP A 265 -14.94 4.87 18.79
N SER A 266 -14.21 4.46 17.76
CA SER A 266 -14.55 4.82 16.38
C SER A 266 -15.91 4.26 15.98
N PRO A 267 -16.82 5.11 15.43
CA PRO A 267 -18.14 4.66 14.99
C PRO A 267 -18.08 3.70 13.79
N LEU A 268 -16.94 3.55 13.16
CA LEU A 268 -16.73 2.62 12.04
C LEU A 268 -16.82 1.16 12.49
N TRP A 269 -16.47 0.83 13.75
CA TRP A 269 -16.58 -0.55 14.26
C TRP A 269 -18.00 -1.11 14.19
N ASP A 270 -19.00 -0.23 14.37
CA ASP A 270 -20.42 -0.61 14.38
C ASP A 270 -21.12 -0.36 13.03
N CYS A 271 -20.36 -0.02 11.98
CA CYS A 271 -20.96 0.20 10.67
C CYS A 271 -21.39 -1.12 10.03
N PRO A 272 -22.66 -1.26 9.64
CA PRO A 272 -23.08 -2.37 8.80
C PRO A 272 -22.41 -2.24 7.43
N ASN A 273 -22.23 -3.33 6.74
CA ASN A 273 -21.64 -3.37 5.39
C ASN A 273 -20.18 -2.86 5.32
N LEU A 274 -19.45 -2.83 6.42
CA LEU A 274 -18.03 -2.51 6.49
C LEU A 274 -17.21 -3.76 6.88
N LEU A 275 -16.19 -4.06 6.08
CA LEU A 275 -15.13 -5.00 6.43
C LEU A 275 -13.89 -4.20 6.81
N ILE A 276 -13.36 -4.45 8.00
CA ILE A 276 -12.15 -3.82 8.52
C ILE A 276 -11.02 -4.85 8.53
N THR A 277 -9.85 -4.47 8.03
CA THR A 277 -8.59 -5.20 8.24
C THR A 277 -7.51 -4.23 8.74
N PRO A 278 -6.62 -4.64 9.69
CA PRO A 278 -5.76 -3.72 10.41
C PRO A 278 -4.42 -3.48 9.67
N HIS A 279 -4.47 -2.84 8.50
CA HIS A 279 -3.33 -2.49 7.64
C HIS A 279 -2.44 -3.71 7.33
N VAL A 280 -3.06 -4.80 6.88
CA VAL A 280 -2.39 -6.09 6.62
C VAL A 280 -2.38 -6.52 5.15
N ALA A 281 -2.97 -5.73 4.25
CA ALA A 281 -3.02 -6.05 2.83
C ALA A 281 -1.62 -6.19 2.21
N GLY A 282 -0.65 -5.42 2.69
CA GLY A 282 0.74 -5.42 2.22
C GLY A 282 1.73 -5.69 3.34
N ASN A 283 1.87 -6.94 3.77
CA ASN A 283 2.84 -7.33 4.79
C ASN A 283 4.03 -8.10 4.21
N MET A 284 5.07 -8.34 5.04
CA MET A 284 6.27 -9.09 4.66
C MET A 284 6.19 -10.60 4.98
N THR A 285 5.02 -11.12 5.31
CA THR A 285 4.84 -12.55 5.64
C THR A 285 4.83 -13.45 4.40
N LEU A 286 4.56 -12.89 3.21
CA LEU A 286 4.62 -13.64 1.97
C LEU A 286 6.08 -13.69 1.44
N PRO A 287 6.69 -14.87 1.25
CA PRO A 287 8.08 -15.00 0.78
C PRO A 287 8.36 -14.22 -0.51
N HIS A 288 7.43 -14.25 -1.48
CA HIS A 288 7.54 -13.50 -2.72
C HIS A 288 7.73 -11.99 -2.49
N THR A 289 7.02 -11.41 -1.52
CA THR A 289 7.16 -9.97 -1.20
C THR A 289 8.56 -9.66 -0.69
N VAL A 290 9.09 -10.50 0.22
CA VAL A 290 10.45 -10.30 0.76
C VAL A 290 11.52 -10.49 -0.32
N GLU A 291 11.35 -11.49 -1.20
CA GLU A 291 12.24 -11.67 -2.37
C GLU A 291 12.27 -10.44 -3.27
N ARG A 292 11.09 -9.86 -3.55
CA ARG A 292 10.99 -8.62 -4.35
C ARG A 292 11.66 -7.45 -3.65
N ILE A 293 11.42 -7.25 -2.34
CA ILE A 293 12.05 -6.19 -1.53
C ILE A 293 13.57 -6.28 -1.64
N VAL A 294 14.13 -7.48 -1.44
CA VAL A 294 15.58 -7.71 -1.53
C VAL A 294 16.11 -7.44 -2.95
N ALA A 295 15.40 -7.92 -3.98
CA ALA A 295 15.80 -7.69 -5.37
C ALA A 295 15.81 -6.18 -5.71
N LEU A 296 14.79 -5.43 -5.27
CA LEU A 296 14.70 -3.98 -5.49
C LEU A 296 15.80 -3.23 -4.73
N PHE A 297 16.09 -3.64 -3.49
CA PHE A 297 17.21 -3.09 -2.72
C PHE A 297 18.53 -3.31 -3.44
N LEU A 298 18.84 -4.55 -3.86
CA LEU A 298 20.11 -4.87 -4.53
C LEU A 298 20.28 -4.11 -5.87
N GLU A 299 19.19 -3.91 -6.61
CA GLU A 299 19.20 -3.10 -7.82
C GLU A 299 19.58 -1.64 -7.52
N ASP A 300 18.93 -1.02 -6.52
CA ASP A 300 19.23 0.36 -6.14
C ASP A 300 20.59 0.47 -5.41
N PHE A 301 21.03 -0.57 -4.71
CA PHE A 301 22.36 -0.62 -4.10
C PHE A 301 23.48 -0.64 -5.16
N ALA A 302 23.27 -1.38 -6.26
CA ALA A 302 24.16 -1.33 -7.40
C ALA A 302 24.23 0.07 -8.02
N ASN A 303 23.06 0.70 -8.26
CA ASN A 303 23.00 2.06 -8.79
C ASN A 303 23.70 3.06 -7.87
N TYR A 304 23.45 2.98 -6.55
CA TYR A 304 24.10 3.82 -5.56
C TYR A 304 25.63 3.70 -5.60
N CYS A 305 26.15 2.47 -5.62
CA CYS A 305 27.61 2.23 -5.65
C CYS A 305 28.27 2.71 -6.95
N GLU A 306 27.54 2.71 -8.04
CA GLU A 306 28.01 3.14 -9.35
C GLU A 306 27.72 4.63 -9.66
N GLY A 307 27.16 5.37 -8.69
CA GLY A 307 26.81 6.78 -8.85
C GLY A 307 25.66 7.03 -9.83
N ARG A 308 24.83 6.01 -10.09
CA ARG A 308 23.64 6.13 -10.92
C ARG A 308 22.43 6.54 -10.07
N PRO A 309 21.40 7.16 -10.65
CA PRO A 309 20.16 7.48 -9.94
C PRO A 309 19.47 6.24 -9.36
N LEU A 310 18.97 6.34 -8.14
CA LEU A 310 18.11 5.32 -7.55
C LEU A 310 16.76 5.27 -8.30
N LYS A 311 16.28 4.08 -8.62
CA LYS A 311 15.02 3.93 -9.37
C LYS A 311 13.78 4.24 -8.52
N ARG A 312 13.91 4.10 -7.21
CA ARG A 312 12.81 4.26 -6.23
C ARG A 312 13.10 5.37 -5.23
N LEU A 313 13.80 6.41 -5.72
CA LEU A 313 14.08 7.61 -4.93
C LEU A 313 12.76 8.29 -4.54
N VAL A 314 12.60 8.55 -3.25
CA VAL A 314 11.47 9.31 -2.71
C VAL A 314 11.76 10.80 -2.82
N GLU A 315 10.90 11.52 -3.51
CA GLU A 315 10.89 12.98 -3.50
C GLU A 315 10.20 13.44 -2.20
N ARG A 316 11.00 13.79 -1.17
CA ARG A 316 10.46 14.09 0.18
C ARG A 316 9.39 15.16 0.21
N GLU A 317 9.46 16.17 -0.66
CA GLU A 317 8.46 17.23 -0.76
C GLU A 317 7.11 16.72 -1.30
N LYS A 318 7.13 15.71 -2.16
CA LYS A 318 5.93 15.08 -2.73
C LYS A 318 5.40 13.93 -1.87
N GLY A 319 6.23 13.34 -1.00
CA GLY A 319 5.86 12.28 -0.08
C GLY A 319 5.92 10.85 -0.68
N TYR A 320 6.47 10.66 -1.86
CA TYR A 320 6.57 9.36 -2.53
C TYR A 320 7.66 9.33 -3.59
#